data_00d52e0dc721a3ea6653750a286618f3
#
_entry.id   00d52e0dc721a3ea6653750a286618f3
#
_cell.length_a   1.000
_cell.length_b   1.000
_cell.length_c   1.000
_cell.angle_alpha   90.00
_cell.angle_beta   90.00
_cell.angle_gamma   90.00
#
_symmetry.space_group_name_H-M   'P 1'
#
loop_
_entity.id
_entity.type
_entity.pdbx_description
1 polymer ?
#
loop_
_entity_poly.entity_id
_entity_poly.type
_entity_poly.pdbx_seq_one_letter_code
_entity_poly.pdbx_strand_id
1 'polypeptide(L)'
;MRTLETANFSNKKVLIRVDFNVPLNENNLVTDHTRIKAAKPTIDKVLAEGGSCVLMTHLGRPKRVDDKLSLRHIVSEIQKVLGVDVQFSKHTIGPEAEARAQALQPGQVMLLENLRFYDEETKGDKQFANALSTLADCYINDAFGTAHRAHASTTIVAQFFPKAKYFGYLLAQEIDAIDRVMSTGEKPVLAVLGGAKVSSKITIIENILDKVDHLIIGGGMSFTFAKAMGGQIGNSICEDDKQELALSILSSAKEKGVQIHLPTDVVAGDQFSNEANQQIFPIDQILDGWEGMDAGPESVAAFREVVLKSRTILWNGPLGVFEFSRFSQGTIALGEAISASTKNGAFSLVGGGDSVAAVKQFNMENEVSYVSTGGGAMLESLEGKTLPGIAAIMA
;
A
#
# COMPACT_ATOMS: atom_id res chain seq x y z
N MET A 1 5.35 11.18 -18.13
CA MET A 1 4.73 11.44 -16.80
C MET A 1 4.90 12.92 -16.45
N ARG A 2 3.89 13.57 -15.90
CA ARG A 2 4.01 14.98 -15.44
C ARG A 2 4.65 15.02 -14.05
N THR A 3 5.98 15.00 -14.02
CA THR A 3 6.79 14.99 -12.79
C THR A 3 7.14 16.39 -12.32
N LEU A 4 7.60 16.51 -11.07
CA LEU A 4 8.01 17.80 -10.49
C LEU A 4 9.29 18.38 -11.11
N GLU A 5 10.08 17.58 -11.82
CA GLU A 5 11.35 18.01 -12.42
C GLU A 5 11.16 19.08 -13.52
N THR A 6 10.00 19.07 -14.17
CA THR A 6 9.68 20.03 -15.24
C THR A 6 8.82 21.21 -14.76
N ALA A 7 8.46 21.23 -13.48
CA ALA A 7 7.63 22.27 -12.88
C ALA A 7 8.48 23.47 -12.43
N ASN A 8 7.86 24.63 -12.38
CA ASN A 8 8.44 25.85 -11.76
C ASN A 8 7.46 26.37 -10.71
N PHE A 9 7.88 26.35 -9.46
CA PHE A 9 7.06 26.75 -8.32
C PHE A 9 7.39 28.15 -7.78
N SER A 10 8.33 28.88 -8.40
CA SER A 10 8.72 30.21 -7.95
C SER A 10 7.51 31.14 -7.89
N ASN A 11 7.26 31.72 -6.70
CA ASN A 11 6.12 32.57 -6.39
C ASN A 11 4.74 31.93 -6.68
N LYS A 12 4.65 30.60 -6.69
CA LYS A 12 3.40 29.86 -6.88
C LYS A 12 2.85 29.37 -5.55
N LYS A 13 1.52 29.39 -5.44
CA LYS A 13 0.78 28.66 -4.41
C LYS A 13 0.46 27.28 -4.96
N VAL A 14 0.83 26.26 -4.23
CA VAL A 14 0.72 24.86 -4.67
C VAL A 14 -0.25 24.12 -3.77
N LEU A 15 -1.36 23.65 -4.34
CA LEU A 15 -2.30 22.79 -3.66
C LEU A 15 -1.78 21.35 -3.71
N ILE A 16 -1.45 20.77 -2.55
CA ILE A 16 -0.86 19.42 -2.48
C ILE A 16 -1.82 18.48 -1.76
N ARG A 17 -2.27 17.44 -2.43
CA ARG A 17 -2.99 16.34 -1.80
C ARG A 17 -1.99 15.36 -1.20
N VAL A 18 -1.89 15.36 0.10
CA VAL A 18 -1.04 14.44 0.89
C VAL A 18 -1.89 13.41 1.63
N ASP A 19 -1.32 12.27 2.01
CA ASP A 19 -2.00 11.26 2.83
C ASP A 19 -1.48 11.28 4.27
N PHE A 20 -2.00 12.22 5.07
CA PHE A 20 -1.70 12.32 6.51
C PHE A 20 -2.76 11.62 7.37
N ASN A 21 -3.35 10.56 6.85
CA ASN A 21 -4.23 9.69 7.63
C ASN A 21 -3.39 8.80 8.56
N VAL A 22 -2.81 9.41 9.57
CA VAL A 22 -1.90 8.80 10.55
C VAL A 22 -2.66 8.24 11.75
N PRO A 23 -2.15 7.18 12.41
CA PRO A 23 -2.76 6.68 13.64
C PRO A 23 -2.51 7.64 14.80
N LEU A 24 -3.56 7.83 15.61
CA LEU A 24 -3.51 8.63 16.83
C LEU A 24 -3.73 7.73 18.05
N ASN A 25 -3.05 8.03 19.15
CA ASN A 25 -3.36 7.42 20.44
C ASN A 25 -4.54 8.11 21.14
N GLU A 26 -4.90 7.66 22.35
CA GLU A 26 -5.99 8.19 23.15
C GLU A 26 -5.84 9.69 23.49
N ASN A 27 -4.61 10.20 23.47
CA ASN A 27 -4.27 11.61 23.70
C ASN A 27 -4.19 12.43 22.41
N ASN A 28 -4.68 11.90 21.28
CA ASN A 28 -4.59 12.49 19.94
C ASN A 28 -3.16 12.76 19.46
N LEU A 29 -2.17 12.01 19.95
CA LEU A 29 -0.79 12.10 19.50
C LEU A 29 -0.53 11.10 18.37
N VAL A 30 0.22 11.53 17.35
CA VAL A 30 0.63 10.70 16.23
C VAL A 30 1.57 9.60 16.71
N THR A 31 1.27 8.35 16.38
CA THR A 31 2.09 7.17 16.77
C THR A 31 2.94 6.62 15.62
N ASP A 32 2.63 6.98 14.37
CA ASP A 32 3.42 6.62 13.20
C ASP A 32 3.53 7.83 12.25
N HIS A 33 4.76 8.28 11.99
CA HIS A 33 5.09 9.45 11.17
C HIS A 33 5.42 9.10 9.70
N THR A 34 5.36 7.82 9.32
CA THR A 34 5.79 7.32 8.01
C THR A 34 5.16 8.11 6.86
N ARG A 35 3.85 8.36 6.92
CA ARG A 35 3.12 9.08 5.86
C ARG A 35 3.49 10.55 5.77
N ILE A 36 3.76 11.21 6.90
CA ILE A 36 4.20 12.62 6.89
C ILE A 36 5.60 12.72 6.31
N LYS A 37 6.50 11.82 6.72
CA LYS A 37 7.87 11.75 6.19
C LYS A 37 7.89 11.48 4.69
N ALA A 38 7.01 10.61 4.20
CA ALA A 38 6.94 10.25 2.78
C ALA A 38 6.54 11.42 1.87
N ALA A 39 5.71 12.35 2.35
CA ALA A 39 5.32 13.54 1.58
C ALA A 39 6.34 14.70 1.67
N LYS A 40 7.28 14.64 2.63
CA LYS A 40 8.25 15.73 2.85
C LYS A 40 9.06 16.09 1.61
N PRO A 41 9.62 15.16 0.81
CA PRO A 41 10.40 15.51 -0.38
C PRO A 41 9.62 16.37 -1.39
N THR A 42 8.33 16.11 -1.59
CA THR A 42 7.46 16.90 -2.46
C THR A 42 7.27 18.32 -1.94
N ILE A 43 7.03 18.46 -0.64
CA ILE A 43 6.85 19.76 0.02
C ILE A 43 8.16 20.55 -0.02
N ASP A 44 9.29 19.93 0.34
CA ASP A 44 10.61 20.55 0.32
C ASP A 44 10.96 21.07 -1.08
N LYS A 45 10.65 20.33 -2.14
CA LYS A 45 10.88 20.77 -3.54
C LYS A 45 10.14 22.07 -3.85
N VAL A 46 8.87 22.17 -3.47
CA VAL A 46 8.07 23.38 -3.68
C VAL A 46 8.65 24.57 -2.91
N LEU A 47 8.99 24.37 -1.63
CA LEU A 47 9.52 25.43 -0.78
C LEU A 47 10.92 25.88 -1.25
N ALA A 48 11.79 24.96 -1.63
CA ALA A 48 13.14 25.24 -2.12
C ALA A 48 13.14 26.08 -3.41
N GLU A 49 12.11 25.96 -4.24
CA GLU A 49 11.94 26.78 -5.44
C GLU A 49 11.24 28.12 -5.18
N GLY A 50 10.96 28.47 -3.94
CA GLY A 50 10.29 29.73 -3.59
C GLY A 50 8.78 29.70 -3.78
N GLY A 51 8.17 28.52 -3.78
CA GLY A 51 6.72 28.34 -3.71
C GLY A 51 6.19 28.37 -2.28
N SER A 52 4.86 28.34 -2.14
CA SER A 52 4.15 28.10 -0.87
C SER A 52 3.19 26.93 -1.02
N CYS A 53 2.94 26.21 0.08
CA CYS A 53 2.15 24.98 0.06
C CYS A 53 0.81 25.15 0.77
N VAL A 54 -0.27 24.77 0.10
CA VAL A 54 -1.59 24.55 0.69
C VAL A 54 -1.80 23.05 0.75
N LEU A 55 -1.64 22.46 1.95
CA LEU A 55 -1.77 21.03 2.16
C LEU A 55 -3.24 20.67 2.42
N MET A 56 -3.73 19.65 1.74
CA MET A 56 -5.04 19.08 1.97
C MET A 56 -4.94 17.58 2.17
N THR A 57 -5.61 17.08 3.19
CA THR A 57 -5.61 15.66 3.56
C THR A 57 -6.90 15.27 4.27
N HIS A 58 -7.01 13.99 4.63
CA HIS A 58 -8.07 13.48 5.48
C HIS A 58 -7.50 12.78 6.71
N LEU A 59 -8.30 12.66 7.75
CA LEU A 59 -8.02 11.88 8.94
C LEU A 59 -9.25 11.05 9.31
N GLY A 60 -9.09 9.74 9.40
CA GLY A 60 -10.17 8.82 9.74
C GLY A 60 -11.29 8.74 8.71
N ARG A 61 -12.47 8.37 9.18
CA ARG A 61 -13.71 8.23 8.38
C ARG A 61 -14.89 8.90 9.10
N PRO A 62 -14.84 10.21 9.34
CA PRO A 62 -15.92 10.92 9.99
C PRO A 62 -17.19 10.88 9.12
N LYS A 63 -18.36 10.79 9.75
CA LYS A 63 -19.67 10.96 9.11
C LYS A 63 -20.19 12.40 9.22
N ARG A 64 -19.55 13.23 10.00
CA ARG A 64 -19.83 14.64 10.26
C ARG A 64 -18.58 15.26 10.87
N VAL A 65 -18.60 16.56 11.11
CA VAL A 65 -17.53 17.25 11.86
C VAL A 65 -17.37 16.60 13.21
N ASP A 66 -16.16 16.12 13.50
CA ASP A 66 -15.76 15.47 14.75
C ASP A 66 -14.42 16.05 15.20
N ASP A 67 -14.42 16.71 16.34
CA ASP A 67 -13.23 17.38 16.89
C ASP A 67 -12.05 16.43 17.11
N LYS A 68 -12.30 15.16 17.41
CA LYS A 68 -11.26 14.12 17.55
C LYS A 68 -10.53 13.82 16.25
N LEU A 69 -11.15 14.11 15.10
CA LEU A 69 -10.62 13.90 13.76
C LEU A 69 -10.24 15.22 13.07
N SER A 70 -10.18 16.33 13.84
CA SER A 70 -9.63 17.59 13.33
C SER A 70 -8.14 17.45 13.08
N LEU A 71 -7.70 17.97 11.94
CA LEU A 71 -6.28 17.99 11.57
C LEU A 71 -5.43 18.91 12.46
N ARG A 72 -6.06 19.74 13.30
CA ARG A 72 -5.33 20.55 14.30
C ARG A 72 -4.44 19.70 15.22
N HIS A 73 -4.86 18.45 15.52
CA HIS A 73 -4.12 17.54 16.41
C HIS A 73 -2.79 17.07 15.83
N ILE A 74 -2.62 17.09 14.50
CA ILE A 74 -1.42 16.63 13.85
C ILE A 74 -0.49 17.78 13.37
N VAL A 75 -0.90 19.04 13.53
CA VAL A 75 -0.12 20.20 13.06
C VAL A 75 1.29 20.22 13.65
N SER A 76 1.41 20.05 14.98
CA SER A 76 2.71 20.06 15.66
C SER A 76 3.67 18.99 15.15
N GLU A 77 3.14 17.79 14.82
CA GLU A 77 3.96 16.72 14.28
C GLU A 77 4.35 16.97 12.81
N ILE A 78 3.46 17.59 12.04
CA ILE A 78 3.79 18.02 10.67
C ILE A 78 4.91 19.07 10.73
N GLN A 79 4.80 20.10 11.58
CA GLN A 79 5.84 21.12 11.78
C GLN A 79 7.19 20.48 12.15
N LYS A 80 7.18 19.55 13.10
CA LYS A 80 8.39 18.86 13.54
C LYS A 80 9.06 18.04 12.43
N VAL A 81 8.28 17.31 11.62
CA VAL A 81 8.80 16.52 10.50
C VAL A 81 9.29 17.41 9.35
N LEU A 82 8.53 18.44 9.00
CA LEU A 82 8.88 19.33 7.90
C LEU A 82 10.04 20.28 8.28
N GLY A 83 10.14 20.66 9.55
CA GLY A 83 11.12 21.64 10.02
C GLY A 83 10.74 23.11 9.70
N VAL A 84 9.46 23.38 9.42
CA VAL A 84 8.91 24.69 9.11
C VAL A 84 7.59 24.92 9.85
N ASP A 85 7.22 26.18 10.06
CA ASP A 85 5.91 26.52 10.62
C ASP A 85 4.79 26.15 9.65
N VAL A 86 3.70 25.59 10.21
CA VAL A 86 2.51 25.21 9.46
C VAL A 86 1.32 25.98 10.02
N GLN A 87 0.77 26.87 9.21
CA GLN A 87 -0.47 27.58 9.54
C GLN A 87 -1.65 26.62 9.41
N PHE A 88 -2.58 26.66 10.36
CA PHE A 88 -3.78 25.82 10.30
C PHE A 88 -5.01 26.64 9.90
N SER A 89 -5.72 26.23 8.86
CA SER A 89 -7.03 26.78 8.50
C SER A 89 -8.13 25.92 9.09
N LYS A 90 -9.03 26.54 9.89
CA LYS A 90 -10.19 25.84 10.46
C LYS A 90 -11.25 25.44 9.43
N HIS A 91 -11.11 25.96 8.22
CA HIS A 91 -12.01 25.67 7.10
C HIS A 91 -11.23 25.11 5.93
N THR A 92 -11.86 24.19 5.21
CA THR A 92 -11.28 23.55 4.02
C THR A 92 -11.48 24.41 2.77
N ILE A 93 -12.60 25.11 2.69
CA ILE A 93 -13.00 25.99 1.58
C ILE A 93 -13.68 27.25 2.13
N GLY A 94 -13.91 28.21 1.26
CA GLY A 94 -14.66 29.45 1.55
C GLY A 94 -13.76 30.64 1.90
N PRO A 95 -14.37 31.80 2.20
CA PRO A 95 -13.66 33.11 2.24
C PRO A 95 -12.49 33.15 3.21
N GLU A 96 -12.56 32.46 4.35
CA GLU A 96 -11.44 32.44 5.31
C GLU A 96 -10.26 31.63 4.75
N ALA A 97 -10.51 30.43 4.20
CA ALA A 97 -9.47 29.61 3.59
C ALA A 97 -8.83 30.33 2.40
N GLU A 98 -9.63 30.97 1.56
CA GLU A 98 -9.16 31.77 0.42
C GLU A 98 -8.27 32.95 0.87
N ALA A 99 -8.73 33.74 1.84
CA ALA A 99 -7.96 34.87 2.35
C ALA A 99 -6.60 34.44 2.93
N ARG A 100 -6.59 33.33 3.70
CA ARG A 100 -5.35 32.75 4.24
C ARG A 100 -4.43 32.22 3.14
N ALA A 101 -4.96 31.51 2.15
CA ALA A 101 -4.19 31.00 1.03
C ALA A 101 -3.59 32.16 0.20
N GLN A 102 -4.35 33.23 -0.02
CA GLN A 102 -3.86 34.44 -0.73
C GLN A 102 -2.75 35.12 0.03
N ALA A 103 -2.81 35.15 1.37
CA ALA A 103 -1.80 35.79 2.23
C ALA A 103 -0.49 35.00 2.35
N LEU A 104 -0.45 33.73 1.94
CA LEU A 104 0.77 32.90 2.02
C LEU A 104 1.91 33.54 1.22
N GLN A 105 3.06 33.63 1.86
CA GLN A 105 4.32 34.09 1.26
C GLN A 105 5.16 32.87 0.81
N PRO A 106 6.11 33.08 -0.13
CA PRO A 106 7.08 32.04 -0.48
C PRO A 106 7.73 31.39 0.76
N GLY A 107 7.85 30.07 0.76
CA GLY A 107 8.40 29.31 1.88
C GLY A 107 7.41 28.98 3.01
N GLN A 108 6.17 29.46 2.94
CA GLN A 108 5.14 29.17 3.95
C GLN A 108 4.29 27.97 3.60
N VAL A 109 3.78 27.30 4.64
CA VAL A 109 2.92 26.11 4.55
C VAL A 109 1.62 26.37 5.31
N MET A 110 0.49 26.02 4.70
CA MET A 110 -0.82 25.99 5.34
C MET A 110 -1.42 24.59 5.24
N LEU A 111 -2.00 24.10 6.33
CA LEU A 111 -2.81 22.89 6.35
C LEU A 111 -4.30 23.26 6.44
N LEU A 112 -5.10 22.76 5.53
CA LEU A 112 -6.57 22.88 5.58
C LEU A 112 -7.14 21.90 6.63
N GLU A 113 -8.38 22.15 7.08
CA GLU A 113 -9.11 21.20 7.93
C GLU A 113 -9.49 19.93 7.14
N ASN A 114 -9.87 18.90 7.85
CA ASN A 114 -10.16 17.55 7.35
C ASN A 114 -11.18 17.57 6.19
N LEU A 115 -10.70 17.19 5.02
CA LEU A 115 -11.51 17.10 3.80
C LEU A 115 -12.80 16.28 4.00
N ARG A 116 -12.75 15.23 4.80
CA ARG A 116 -13.87 14.33 5.05
C ARG A 116 -14.90 14.85 6.04
N PHE A 117 -14.77 16.07 6.52
CA PHE A 117 -15.86 16.79 7.18
C PHE A 117 -16.93 17.24 6.19
N TYR A 118 -16.63 17.17 4.90
CA TYR A 118 -17.52 17.49 3.80
C TYR A 118 -17.87 16.21 3.04
N ASP A 119 -19.14 15.88 2.94
CA ASP A 119 -19.64 14.74 2.17
C ASP A 119 -19.28 14.84 0.69
N GLU A 120 -19.18 16.05 0.19
CA GLU A 120 -18.81 16.45 -1.16
C GLU A 120 -17.44 15.89 -1.58
N GLU A 121 -16.51 15.75 -0.63
CA GLU A 121 -15.19 15.15 -0.86
C GLU A 121 -15.34 13.73 -1.39
N THR A 122 -16.06 12.88 -0.68
CA THR A 122 -16.16 11.45 -1.03
C THR A 122 -17.11 11.21 -2.20
N LYS A 123 -18.05 12.13 -2.48
CA LYS A 123 -18.95 12.10 -3.64
C LYS A 123 -18.28 12.58 -4.92
N GLY A 124 -17.07 13.14 -4.85
CA GLY A 124 -16.41 13.72 -6.02
C GLY A 124 -17.11 14.96 -6.54
N ASP A 125 -17.64 15.79 -5.63
CA ASP A 125 -18.43 16.97 -6.00
C ASP A 125 -17.58 18.01 -6.74
N LYS A 126 -18.10 18.48 -7.87
CA LYS A 126 -17.38 19.40 -8.75
C LYS A 126 -17.30 20.83 -8.18
N GLN A 127 -18.32 21.27 -7.44
CA GLN A 127 -18.32 22.61 -6.86
C GLN A 127 -17.32 22.68 -5.69
N PHE A 128 -17.29 21.65 -4.86
CA PHE A 128 -16.29 21.51 -3.80
C PHE A 128 -14.86 21.47 -4.38
N ALA A 129 -14.62 20.67 -5.43
CA ALA A 129 -13.34 20.61 -6.12
C ALA A 129 -12.94 21.97 -6.74
N ASN A 130 -13.89 22.70 -7.31
CA ASN A 130 -13.66 24.06 -7.82
C ASN A 130 -13.27 25.00 -6.68
N ALA A 131 -13.95 24.97 -5.54
CA ALA A 131 -13.61 25.78 -4.38
C ALA A 131 -12.21 25.47 -3.82
N LEU A 132 -11.79 24.18 -3.83
CA LEU A 132 -10.40 23.81 -3.50
C LEU A 132 -9.41 24.41 -4.50
N SER A 133 -9.75 24.44 -5.78
CA SER A 133 -8.85 24.92 -6.84
C SER A 133 -8.59 26.43 -6.77
N THR A 134 -9.48 27.23 -6.17
CA THR A 134 -9.28 28.69 -6.01
C THR A 134 -8.15 29.03 -5.02
N LEU A 135 -7.70 28.05 -4.23
CA LEU A 135 -6.67 28.25 -3.20
C LEU A 135 -5.24 28.29 -3.75
N ALA A 136 -5.03 27.91 -5.04
CA ALA A 136 -3.67 27.74 -5.56
C ALA A 136 -3.56 27.93 -7.08
N ASP A 137 -2.31 28.08 -7.57
CA ASP A 137 -1.97 28.24 -8.98
C ASP A 137 -1.75 26.89 -9.70
N CYS A 138 -1.41 25.84 -8.94
CA CYS A 138 -1.14 24.51 -9.46
C CYS A 138 -1.48 23.42 -8.43
N TYR A 139 -1.57 22.20 -8.90
CA TYR A 139 -1.98 21.03 -8.11
C TYR A 139 -0.95 19.90 -8.16
N ILE A 140 -0.66 19.33 -7.02
CA ILE A 140 0.14 18.11 -6.88
C ILE A 140 -0.69 17.04 -6.18
N ASN A 141 -0.78 15.85 -6.80
CA ASN A 141 -1.26 14.66 -6.10
C ASN A 141 -0.07 13.86 -5.59
N ASP A 142 0.03 13.72 -4.27
CA ASP A 142 1.07 12.97 -3.58
C ASP A 142 0.48 11.98 -2.56
N ALA A 143 -0.71 11.48 -2.85
CA ALA A 143 -1.49 10.61 -1.97
C ALA A 143 -1.89 9.30 -2.65
N PHE A 144 -0.93 8.39 -2.84
CA PHE A 144 -1.17 7.13 -3.52
C PHE A 144 -2.25 6.28 -2.83
N GLY A 145 -2.26 6.21 -1.49
CA GLY A 145 -3.24 5.43 -0.74
C GLY A 145 -4.71 5.80 -1.00
N THR A 146 -4.97 6.97 -1.61
CA THR A 146 -6.32 7.41 -2.01
C THR A 146 -6.53 7.51 -3.52
N ALA A 147 -5.52 7.19 -4.33
CA ALA A 147 -5.56 7.36 -5.78
C ALA A 147 -6.60 6.46 -6.48
N HIS A 148 -7.01 5.36 -5.83
CA HIS A 148 -8.06 4.45 -6.31
C HIS A 148 -9.49 5.01 -6.16
N ARG A 149 -9.66 6.18 -5.56
CA ARG A 149 -10.96 6.79 -5.29
C ARG A 149 -11.17 8.06 -6.11
N ALA A 150 -12.31 8.16 -6.79
CA ALA A 150 -12.69 9.35 -7.56
C ALA A 150 -13.23 10.48 -6.66
N HIS A 151 -12.47 10.83 -5.60
CA HIS A 151 -12.85 11.91 -4.67
C HIS A 151 -12.59 13.29 -5.27
N ALA A 152 -13.20 14.32 -4.70
CA ALA A 152 -13.04 15.69 -5.16
C ALA A 152 -11.57 16.13 -5.15
N SER A 153 -10.87 15.90 -4.05
CA SER A 153 -9.47 16.33 -3.86
C SER A 153 -8.42 15.49 -4.59
N THR A 154 -8.72 14.24 -4.97
CA THR A 154 -7.77 13.33 -5.63
C THR A 154 -7.92 13.30 -7.14
N THR A 155 -9.13 13.51 -7.63
CA THR A 155 -9.48 13.28 -9.05
C THR A 155 -10.10 14.52 -9.68
N ILE A 156 -11.20 15.04 -9.11
CA ILE A 156 -11.99 16.08 -9.77
C ILE A 156 -11.26 17.41 -9.79
N VAL A 157 -10.55 17.75 -8.73
CA VAL A 157 -9.77 19.00 -8.61
C VAL A 157 -8.74 19.16 -9.73
N ALA A 158 -8.16 18.06 -10.22
CA ALA A 158 -7.19 18.09 -11.31
C ALA A 158 -7.73 18.66 -12.62
N GLN A 159 -9.04 18.64 -12.82
CA GLN A 159 -9.70 19.21 -14.02
C GLN A 159 -9.57 20.75 -14.08
N PHE A 160 -9.44 21.39 -12.92
CA PHE A 160 -9.28 22.85 -12.82
C PHE A 160 -7.83 23.33 -13.03
N PHE A 161 -6.88 22.38 -13.15
CA PHE A 161 -5.47 22.65 -13.42
C PHE A 161 -5.00 21.97 -14.73
N PRO A 162 -5.55 22.28 -15.89
CA PRO A 162 -5.33 21.50 -17.12
C PRO A 162 -3.85 21.46 -17.57
N LYS A 163 -3.08 22.49 -17.21
CA LYS A 163 -1.65 22.62 -17.59
C LYS A 163 -0.69 22.59 -16.39
N ALA A 164 -1.21 22.68 -15.17
CA ALA A 164 -0.43 22.89 -13.95
C ALA A 164 -0.77 21.84 -12.88
N LYS A 165 -0.78 20.55 -13.26
CA LYS A 165 -1.02 19.41 -12.38
C LYS A 165 0.11 18.39 -12.52
N TYR A 166 0.56 17.85 -11.39
CA TYR A 166 1.77 17.03 -11.31
C TYR A 166 1.58 15.85 -10.35
N PHE A 167 2.38 14.81 -10.55
CA PHE A 167 2.60 13.78 -9.54
C PHE A 167 3.64 14.27 -8.55
N GLY A 168 3.36 14.14 -7.25
CA GLY A 168 4.37 14.27 -6.21
C GLY A 168 5.36 13.09 -6.24
N TYR A 169 6.46 13.22 -5.54
CA TYR A 169 7.53 12.20 -5.53
C TYR A 169 7.04 10.86 -4.99
N LEU A 170 6.25 10.87 -3.90
CA LEU A 170 5.70 9.62 -3.35
C LEU A 170 4.83 8.90 -4.38
N LEU A 171 3.88 9.62 -4.98
CA LEU A 171 2.97 9.01 -5.97
C LEU A 171 3.73 8.52 -7.21
N ALA A 172 4.73 9.26 -7.68
CA ALA A 172 5.57 8.86 -8.81
C ALA A 172 6.38 7.58 -8.49
N GLN A 173 6.96 7.48 -7.29
CA GLN A 173 7.70 6.30 -6.85
C GLN A 173 6.81 5.06 -6.72
N GLU A 174 5.59 5.21 -6.20
CA GLU A 174 4.61 4.11 -6.13
C GLU A 174 4.25 3.58 -7.51
N ILE A 175 4.02 4.49 -8.48
CA ILE A 175 3.73 4.12 -9.87
C ILE A 175 4.93 3.37 -10.47
N ASP A 176 6.15 3.90 -10.32
CA ASP A 176 7.37 3.27 -10.83
C ASP A 176 7.61 1.88 -10.22
N ALA A 177 7.43 1.76 -8.90
CA ALA A 177 7.61 0.49 -8.21
C ALA A 177 6.63 -0.60 -8.70
N ILE A 178 5.36 -0.23 -8.93
CA ILE A 178 4.37 -1.15 -9.48
C ILE A 178 4.67 -1.49 -10.93
N ASP A 179 5.05 -0.50 -11.75
CA ASP A 179 5.38 -0.72 -13.17
C ASP A 179 6.59 -1.65 -13.33
N ARG A 180 7.58 -1.57 -12.43
CA ARG A 180 8.71 -2.51 -12.42
C ARG A 180 8.25 -3.95 -12.22
N VAL A 181 7.27 -4.20 -11.36
CA VAL A 181 6.73 -5.56 -11.18
C VAL A 181 5.85 -5.98 -12.36
N MET A 182 5.00 -5.07 -12.83
CA MET A 182 3.92 -5.41 -13.76
C MET A 182 4.32 -5.35 -15.23
N SER A 183 5.40 -4.64 -15.59
CA SER A 183 5.72 -4.34 -17.00
C SER A 183 7.20 -4.36 -17.33
N THR A 184 8.06 -3.78 -16.50
CA THR A 184 9.46 -3.46 -16.89
C THR A 184 10.51 -4.20 -16.07
N GLY A 185 10.09 -5.08 -15.15
CA GLY A 185 10.98 -5.79 -14.22
C GLY A 185 11.95 -6.75 -14.92
N GLU A 186 13.16 -6.82 -14.38
CA GLU A 186 14.16 -7.80 -14.81
C GLU A 186 13.71 -9.22 -14.41
N LYS A 187 13.83 -10.16 -15.33
CA LYS A 187 13.46 -11.57 -15.12
C LYS A 187 14.57 -12.35 -14.43
N PRO A 188 14.23 -13.39 -13.63
CA PRO A 188 12.89 -13.92 -13.34
C PRO A 188 12.08 -12.99 -12.42
N VAL A 189 10.79 -12.83 -12.73
CA VAL A 189 9.83 -12.09 -11.89
C VAL A 189 9.09 -13.07 -10.99
N LEU A 190 9.13 -12.81 -9.68
CA LEU A 190 8.45 -13.59 -8.65
C LEU A 190 7.34 -12.76 -8.01
N ALA A 191 6.16 -13.34 -7.86
CA ALA A 191 5.18 -12.87 -6.91
C ALA A 191 5.05 -13.83 -5.73
N VAL A 192 4.97 -13.28 -4.52
CA VAL A 192 4.59 -14.01 -3.31
C VAL A 192 3.25 -13.47 -2.86
N LEU A 193 2.24 -14.32 -2.88
CA LEU A 193 0.89 -14.03 -2.44
C LEU A 193 0.55 -14.88 -1.23
N GLY A 194 0.25 -14.23 -0.12
CA GLY A 194 -0.17 -14.87 1.12
C GLY A 194 -1.50 -14.31 1.62
N GLY A 195 -1.92 -14.77 2.79
CA GLY A 195 -3.15 -14.35 3.43
C GLY A 195 -4.16 -15.49 3.59
N ALA A 196 -5.34 -15.18 4.16
CA ALA A 196 -6.28 -16.21 4.60
C ALA A 196 -7.13 -16.81 3.46
N LYS A 197 -7.45 -16.03 2.39
CA LYS A 197 -8.50 -16.37 1.43
C LYS A 197 -8.07 -16.19 -0.02
N VAL A 198 -8.30 -17.23 -0.84
CA VAL A 198 -8.11 -17.20 -2.31
C VAL A 198 -9.02 -16.15 -2.95
N SER A 199 -10.29 -16.10 -2.52
CA SER A 199 -11.30 -15.19 -3.07
C SER A 199 -10.89 -13.73 -3.03
N SER A 200 -10.08 -13.32 -2.05
CA SER A 200 -9.58 -11.94 -1.91
C SER A 200 -8.44 -11.60 -2.87
N LYS A 201 -7.86 -12.58 -3.55
CA LYS A 201 -6.68 -12.44 -4.41
C LYS A 201 -6.91 -12.87 -5.86
N ILE A 202 -8.10 -13.37 -6.20
CA ILE A 202 -8.39 -13.94 -7.53
C ILE A 202 -7.99 -12.99 -8.66
N THR A 203 -8.51 -11.76 -8.64
CA THR A 203 -8.26 -10.78 -9.70
C THR A 203 -6.79 -10.41 -9.80
N ILE A 204 -6.10 -10.36 -8.65
CA ILE A 204 -4.65 -10.14 -8.64
C ILE A 204 -3.94 -11.32 -9.28
N ILE A 205 -4.28 -12.57 -8.90
CA ILE A 205 -3.66 -13.78 -9.45
C ILE A 205 -3.86 -13.82 -10.96
N GLU A 206 -5.08 -13.66 -11.45
CA GLU A 206 -5.41 -13.68 -12.87
C GLU A 206 -4.60 -12.66 -13.66
N ASN A 207 -4.50 -11.42 -13.16
CA ASN A 207 -3.77 -10.35 -13.84
C ASN A 207 -2.24 -10.55 -13.79
N ILE A 208 -1.72 -11.11 -12.68
CA ILE A 208 -0.28 -11.25 -12.49
C ILE A 208 0.31 -12.46 -13.22
N LEU A 209 -0.50 -13.49 -13.51
CA LEU A 209 -0.04 -14.68 -14.25
C LEU A 209 0.53 -14.39 -15.64
N ASP A 210 0.19 -13.26 -16.26
CA ASP A 210 0.79 -12.82 -17.54
C ASP A 210 2.09 -12.03 -17.35
N LYS A 211 2.51 -11.78 -16.11
CA LYS A 211 3.59 -10.85 -15.77
C LYS A 211 4.76 -11.52 -15.04
N VAL A 212 4.51 -12.67 -14.40
CA VAL A 212 5.50 -13.33 -13.54
C VAL A 212 5.98 -14.65 -14.15
N ASP A 213 7.17 -15.05 -13.76
CA ASP A 213 7.74 -16.35 -14.11
C ASP A 213 7.46 -17.37 -12.97
N HIS A 214 7.39 -16.87 -11.73
CA HIS A 214 7.13 -17.68 -10.53
C HIS A 214 6.05 -17.05 -9.66
N LEU A 215 5.22 -17.89 -9.04
CA LEU A 215 4.20 -17.48 -8.07
C LEU A 215 4.26 -18.39 -6.84
N ILE A 216 4.65 -17.84 -5.70
CA ILE A 216 4.52 -18.50 -4.40
C ILE A 216 3.13 -18.18 -3.84
N ILE A 217 2.37 -19.21 -3.49
CA ILE A 217 1.08 -19.10 -2.80
C ILE A 217 1.27 -19.66 -1.39
N GLY A 218 1.14 -18.82 -0.38
CA GLY A 218 1.33 -19.18 1.02
C GLY A 218 0.19 -18.70 1.92
N GLY A 219 0.38 -18.87 3.22
CA GLY A 219 -0.65 -18.54 4.21
C GLY A 219 -1.88 -19.43 4.12
N GLY A 220 -2.97 -19.04 4.76
CA GLY A 220 -4.21 -19.81 4.84
C GLY A 220 -4.83 -20.18 3.48
N MET A 221 -4.62 -19.32 2.46
CA MET A 221 -5.14 -19.62 1.11
C MET A 221 -4.52 -20.88 0.48
N SER A 222 -3.33 -21.30 0.88
CA SER A 222 -2.68 -22.52 0.36
C SER A 222 -3.44 -23.79 0.71
N PHE A 223 -4.19 -23.81 1.81
CA PHE A 223 -5.01 -24.98 2.19
C PHE A 223 -6.20 -25.22 1.26
N THR A 224 -6.75 -24.16 0.66
CA THR A 224 -7.77 -24.31 -0.38
C THR A 224 -7.20 -25.04 -1.60
N PHE A 225 -5.96 -24.75 -2.00
CA PHE A 225 -5.27 -25.47 -3.07
C PHE A 225 -4.96 -26.91 -2.67
N ALA A 226 -4.42 -27.14 -1.46
CA ALA A 226 -4.11 -28.49 -0.98
C ALA A 226 -5.36 -29.38 -0.96
N LYS A 227 -6.49 -28.87 -0.45
CA LYS A 227 -7.77 -29.60 -0.42
C LYS A 227 -8.32 -29.85 -1.83
N ALA A 228 -8.23 -28.86 -2.73
CA ALA A 228 -8.65 -29.01 -4.12
C ALA A 228 -7.88 -30.11 -4.87
N MET A 229 -6.61 -30.33 -4.50
CA MET A 229 -5.78 -31.43 -5.01
C MET A 229 -6.03 -32.79 -4.30
N GLY A 230 -6.98 -32.86 -3.37
CA GLY A 230 -7.36 -34.10 -2.66
C GLY A 230 -6.65 -34.28 -1.31
N GLY A 231 -5.93 -33.30 -0.79
CA GLY A 231 -5.24 -33.35 0.49
C GLY A 231 -6.18 -33.28 1.70
N GLN A 232 -5.73 -33.87 2.81
CA GLN A 232 -6.34 -33.72 4.14
C GLN A 232 -5.69 -32.54 4.85
N ILE A 233 -6.47 -31.52 5.18
CA ILE A 233 -5.98 -30.25 5.73
C ILE A 233 -6.34 -30.03 7.21
N GLY A 234 -6.87 -31.06 7.91
CA GLY A 234 -7.33 -30.96 9.30
C GLY A 234 -8.36 -29.85 9.49
N ASN A 235 -8.15 -29.05 10.53
CA ASN A 235 -9.00 -27.89 10.85
C ASN A 235 -8.53 -26.58 10.18
N SER A 236 -7.57 -26.66 9.25
CA SER A 236 -7.02 -25.47 8.58
C SER A 236 -8.10 -24.67 7.84
N ILE A 237 -7.94 -23.36 7.79
CA ILE A 237 -8.85 -22.48 7.05
C ILE A 237 -8.95 -22.89 5.58
N CYS A 238 -10.16 -22.96 5.05
CA CYS A 238 -10.40 -23.33 3.66
C CYS A 238 -11.66 -22.63 3.11
N GLU A 239 -11.62 -22.25 1.85
CA GLU A 239 -12.79 -21.80 1.11
C GLU A 239 -13.29 -22.96 0.23
N ASP A 240 -14.20 -23.79 0.76
CA ASP A 240 -14.68 -25.00 0.11
C ASP A 240 -15.35 -24.74 -1.23
N ASP A 241 -16.01 -23.60 -1.39
CA ASP A 241 -16.64 -23.15 -2.63
C ASP A 241 -15.65 -22.62 -3.68
N LYS A 242 -14.35 -22.56 -3.35
CA LYS A 242 -13.28 -22.05 -4.24
C LYS A 242 -12.29 -23.13 -4.71
N GLN A 243 -12.56 -24.40 -4.44
CA GLN A 243 -11.65 -25.47 -4.85
C GLN A 243 -11.53 -25.58 -6.38
N GLU A 244 -12.65 -25.50 -7.12
CA GLU A 244 -12.62 -25.49 -8.60
C GLU A 244 -11.83 -24.31 -9.15
N LEU A 245 -11.95 -23.15 -8.52
CA LEU A 245 -11.18 -21.97 -8.86
C LEU A 245 -9.68 -22.17 -8.62
N ALA A 246 -9.28 -22.77 -7.50
CA ALA A 246 -7.89 -23.09 -7.21
C ALA A 246 -7.28 -24.00 -8.28
N LEU A 247 -8.01 -25.05 -8.72
CA LEU A 247 -7.59 -25.93 -9.81
C LEU A 247 -7.48 -25.17 -11.15
N SER A 248 -8.41 -24.29 -11.44
CA SER A 248 -8.40 -23.45 -12.63
C SER A 248 -7.18 -22.52 -12.67
N ILE A 249 -6.79 -21.94 -11.52
CA ILE A 249 -5.57 -21.13 -11.38
C ILE A 249 -4.32 -21.95 -11.69
N LEU A 250 -4.21 -23.18 -11.17
CA LEU A 250 -3.10 -24.07 -11.44
C LEU A 250 -2.99 -24.42 -12.93
N SER A 251 -4.13 -24.70 -13.59
CA SER A 251 -4.19 -24.98 -15.03
C SER A 251 -3.76 -23.75 -15.84
N SER A 252 -4.31 -22.59 -15.54
CA SER A 252 -3.98 -21.33 -16.24
C SER A 252 -2.50 -20.98 -16.09
N ALA A 253 -1.92 -21.16 -14.91
CA ALA A 253 -0.51 -20.93 -14.69
C ALA A 253 0.35 -21.86 -15.56
N LYS A 254 0.01 -23.15 -15.63
CA LYS A 254 0.70 -24.12 -16.46
C LYS A 254 0.62 -23.75 -17.95
N GLU A 255 -0.54 -23.33 -18.44
CA GLU A 255 -0.74 -22.91 -19.83
C GLU A 255 0.09 -21.66 -20.17
N LYS A 256 0.25 -20.75 -19.20
CA LYS A 256 1.06 -19.52 -19.34
C LYS A 256 2.56 -19.72 -19.07
N GLY A 257 2.97 -20.93 -18.67
CA GLY A 257 4.36 -21.24 -18.34
C GLY A 257 4.85 -20.68 -17.01
N VAL A 258 3.92 -20.30 -16.12
CA VAL A 258 4.22 -19.81 -14.77
C VAL A 258 4.39 -20.98 -13.81
N GLN A 259 5.46 -20.97 -13.02
CA GLN A 259 5.69 -21.99 -12.01
C GLN A 259 5.04 -21.56 -10.69
N ILE A 260 3.99 -22.30 -10.27
CA ILE A 260 3.38 -22.10 -8.94
C ILE A 260 4.14 -22.97 -7.92
N HIS A 261 4.46 -22.33 -6.78
CA HIS A 261 5.10 -22.96 -5.63
C HIS A 261 4.11 -22.92 -4.45
N LEU A 262 3.61 -24.11 -4.08
CA LEU A 262 2.78 -24.30 -2.89
C LEU A 262 3.65 -24.82 -1.74
N PRO A 263 3.28 -24.59 -0.46
CA PRO A 263 3.94 -25.23 0.65
C PRO A 263 3.85 -26.77 0.53
N THR A 264 4.92 -27.48 0.86
CA THR A 264 4.97 -28.94 0.94
C THR A 264 4.73 -29.43 2.36
N ASP A 265 5.15 -28.63 3.35
CA ASP A 265 4.95 -28.85 4.77
C ASP A 265 4.49 -27.58 5.48
N VAL A 266 3.91 -27.75 6.65
CA VAL A 266 3.39 -26.66 7.47
C VAL A 266 3.69 -26.90 8.94
N VAL A 267 3.85 -25.81 9.70
CA VAL A 267 3.79 -25.81 11.16
C VAL A 267 2.33 -25.64 11.56
N ALA A 268 1.74 -26.67 12.13
CA ALA A 268 0.36 -26.67 12.60
C ALA A 268 0.28 -26.47 14.12
N GLY A 269 -0.81 -25.88 14.57
CA GLY A 269 -1.20 -25.77 15.97
C GLY A 269 -2.44 -26.62 16.28
N ASP A 270 -2.58 -27.08 17.52
CA ASP A 270 -3.76 -27.77 18.03
C ASP A 270 -4.90 -26.81 18.44
N GLN A 271 -4.66 -25.52 18.35
CA GLN A 271 -5.62 -24.43 18.56
C GLN A 271 -5.09 -23.13 17.92
N PHE A 272 -5.96 -22.17 17.58
CA PHE A 272 -5.56 -20.86 17.07
C PHE A 272 -5.06 -19.95 18.21
N SER A 273 -3.82 -20.17 18.65
CA SER A 273 -3.19 -19.46 19.76
C SER A 273 -1.68 -19.45 19.63
N ASN A 274 -1.02 -18.41 20.11
CA ASN A 274 0.44 -18.38 20.23
C ASN A 274 0.97 -19.48 21.19
N GLU A 275 0.14 -19.96 22.12
CA GLU A 275 0.50 -20.99 23.11
C GLU A 275 0.16 -22.41 22.62
N ALA A 276 -0.33 -22.58 21.40
CA ALA A 276 -0.66 -23.88 20.82
C ALA A 276 0.54 -24.84 20.83
N ASN A 277 0.29 -26.15 21.01
CA ASN A 277 1.30 -27.14 20.69
C ASN A 277 1.59 -27.10 19.19
N GLN A 278 2.85 -27.30 18.81
CA GLN A 278 3.27 -27.28 17.42
C GLN A 278 3.63 -28.67 16.92
N GLN A 279 3.22 -28.96 15.69
CA GLN A 279 3.66 -30.15 14.96
C GLN A 279 3.82 -29.82 13.48
N ILE A 280 4.81 -30.42 12.83
CA ILE A 280 5.03 -30.28 11.39
C ILE A 280 4.29 -31.42 10.70
N PHE A 281 3.52 -31.08 9.66
CA PHE A 281 2.82 -32.03 8.80
C PHE A 281 3.11 -31.72 7.33
N PRO A 282 3.11 -32.75 6.44
CA PRO A 282 2.86 -32.49 5.03
C PRO A 282 1.54 -31.71 4.87
N ILE A 283 1.50 -30.75 3.96
CA ILE A 283 0.31 -29.88 3.81
C ILE A 283 -0.98 -30.66 3.44
N ASP A 284 -0.82 -31.79 2.81
CA ASP A 284 -1.89 -32.69 2.35
C ASP A 284 -2.22 -33.81 3.34
N GLN A 285 -1.61 -33.83 4.53
CA GLN A 285 -1.76 -34.88 5.55
C GLN A 285 -1.90 -34.31 6.97
N ILE A 286 -2.55 -33.17 7.12
CA ILE A 286 -2.79 -32.57 8.44
C ILE A 286 -3.92 -33.34 9.13
N LEU A 287 -3.68 -33.79 10.37
CA LEU A 287 -4.63 -34.57 11.15
C LEU A 287 -5.79 -33.69 11.67
N ASP A 288 -6.95 -34.35 11.91
CA ASP A 288 -8.06 -33.68 12.58
C ASP A 288 -7.64 -33.16 13.95
N GLY A 289 -8.14 -31.97 14.32
CA GLY A 289 -7.74 -31.26 15.55
C GLY A 289 -6.49 -30.39 15.40
N TRP A 290 -5.83 -30.43 14.25
CA TRP A 290 -4.69 -29.55 13.94
C TRP A 290 -5.02 -28.60 12.78
N GLU A 291 -4.52 -27.38 12.86
CA GLU A 291 -4.65 -26.38 11.80
C GLU A 291 -3.28 -25.81 11.41
N GLY A 292 -3.01 -25.72 10.11
CA GLY A 292 -1.78 -25.13 9.61
C GLY A 292 -1.75 -23.64 9.86
N MET A 293 -0.66 -23.17 10.48
CA MET A 293 -0.52 -21.77 10.91
C MET A 293 0.72 -21.07 10.37
N ASP A 294 1.71 -21.81 9.85
CA ASP A 294 2.90 -21.23 9.20
C ASP A 294 3.46 -22.21 8.16
N ALA A 295 4.28 -21.71 7.24
CA ALA A 295 5.04 -22.56 6.33
C ALA A 295 6.08 -23.39 7.10
N GLY A 296 6.18 -24.68 6.75
CA GLY A 296 7.16 -25.56 7.34
C GLY A 296 8.59 -25.36 6.81
N PRO A 297 9.59 -26.01 7.43
CA PRO A 297 10.98 -25.79 7.09
C PRO A 297 11.36 -26.23 5.66
N GLU A 298 10.73 -27.27 5.11
CA GLU A 298 10.97 -27.70 3.72
C GLU A 298 10.40 -26.70 2.73
N SER A 299 9.19 -26.18 2.99
CA SER A 299 8.55 -25.13 2.21
C SER A 299 9.39 -23.86 2.20
N VAL A 300 9.87 -23.44 3.37
CA VAL A 300 10.73 -22.26 3.52
C VAL A 300 12.03 -22.42 2.74
N ALA A 301 12.66 -23.59 2.79
CA ALA A 301 13.89 -23.88 2.03
C ALA A 301 13.65 -23.78 0.52
N ALA A 302 12.56 -24.40 0.03
CA ALA A 302 12.18 -24.34 -1.38
C ALA A 302 11.86 -22.91 -1.84
N PHE A 303 11.08 -22.15 -1.06
CA PHE A 303 10.75 -20.76 -1.38
C PHE A 303 11.99 -19.86 -1.41
N ARG A 304 12.92 -20.07 -0.45
CA ARG A 304 14.19 -19.34 -0.42
C ARG A 304 14.98 -19.51 -1.72
N GLU A 305 15.04 -20.71 -2.28
CA GLU A 305 15.74 -20.94 -3.55
C GLU A 305 15.13 -20.15 -4.70
N VAL A 306 13.80 -20.10 -4.79
CA VAL A 306 13.08 -19.34 -5.82
C VAL A 306 13.33 -17.83 -5.64
N VAL A 307 13.22 -17.34 -4.42
CA VAL A 307 13.47 -15.93 -4.09
C VAL A 307 14.88 -15.50 -4.50
N LEU A 308 15.90 -16.29 -4.15
CA LEU A 308 17.32 -15.94 -4.43
C LEU A 308 17.67 -15.96 -5.93
N LYS A 309 16.91 -16.68 -6.75
CA LYS A 309 17.07 -16.70 -8.21
C LYS A 309 16.31 -15.56 -8.92
N SER A 310 15.40 -14.90 -8.22
CA SER A 310 14.53 -13.86 -8.79
C SER A 310 15.22 -12.51 -8.85
N ARG A 311 14.90 -11.71 -9.89
CA ARG A 311 15.44 -10.37 -10.09
C ARG A 311 14.43 -9.28 -9.78
N THR A 312 13.15 -9.58 -9.90
CA THR A 312 12.06 -8.70 -9.51
C THR A 312 11.10 -9.48 -8.62
N ILE A 313 10.79 -8.94 -7.45
CA ILE A 313 10.01 -9.63 -6.42
C ILE A 313 8.86 -8.73 -5.97
N LEU A 314 7.64 -9.26 -6.04
CA LEU A 314 6.46 -8.71 -5.36
C LEU A 314 6.15 -9.55 -4.13
N TRP A 315 6.05 -8.92 -2.97
CA TRP A 315 5.58 -9.57 -1.76
C TRP A 315 4.27 -8.96 -1.26
N ASN A 316 3.19 -9.74 -1.31
CA ASN A 316 1.85 -9.34 -0.89
C ASN A 316 1.15 -10.44 -0.07
N GLY A 317 1.36 -10.46 1.21
CA GLY A 317 0.79 -11.37 2.21
C GLY A 317 1.82 -12.24 2.90
N PRO A 318 1.66 -12.47 4.22
CA PRO A 318 2.54 -13.33 5.01
C PRO A 318 2.33 -14.81 4.67
N LEU A 319 3.31 -15.65 5.04
CA LEU A 319 3.24 -17.10 4.88
C LEU A 319 2.57 -17.81 6.05
N GLY A 320 2.47 -17.15 7.19
CA GLY A 320 1.88 -17.69 8.41
C GLY A 320 1.17 -16.63 9.25
N VAL A 321 0.73 -17.02 10.44
CA VAL A 321 0.12 -16.12 11.44
C VAL A 321 1.24 -15.37 12.14
N PHE A 322 1.83 -14.39 11.45
CA PHE A 322 3.05 -13.68 11.87
C PHE A 322 2.89 -12.89 13.18
N GLU A 323 1.66 -12.61 13.60
CA GLU A 323 1.33 -12.00 14.88
C GLU A 323 1.65 -12.93 16.05
N PHE A 324 1.67 -14.25 15.83
CA PHE A 324 2.07 -15.24 16.79
C PHE A 324 3.55 -15.57 16.62
N SER A 325 4.37 -15.25 17.61
CA SER A 325 5.84 -15.45 17.53
C SER A 325 6.26 -16.89 17.22
N ARG A 326 5.42 -17.86 17.60
CA ARG A 326 5.66 -19.29 17.33
C ARG A 326 5.28 -19.71 15.91
N PHE A 327 4.54 -18.90 15.17
CA PHE A 327 4.03 -19.19 13.82
C PHE A 327 4.42 -18.08 12.81
N SER A 328 5.54 -17.40 13.07
CA SER A 328 6.06 -16.30 12.25
C SER A 328 7.33 -16.65 11.47
N GLN A 329 7.91 -17.83 11.71
CA GLN A 329 9.23 -18.19 11.17
C GLN A 329 9.24 -18.29 9.65
N GLY A 330 8.17 -18.78 9.04
CA GLY A 330 8.02 -18.81 7.57
C GLY A 330 8.03 -17.41 6.97
N THR A 331 7.32 -16.46 7.60
CA THR A 331 7.27 -15.06 7.15
C THR A 331 8.62 -14.36 7.36
N ILE A 332 9.29 -14.60 8.49
CA ILE A 332 10.63 -14.05 8.77
C ILE A 332 11.63 -14.55 7.73
N ALA A 333 11.70 -15.86 7.51
CA ALA A 333 12.65 -16.47 6.59
C ALA A 333 12.42 -16.02 5.13
N LEU A 334 11.16 -15.81 4.73
CA LEU A 334 10.83 -15.20 3.45
C LEU A 334 11.39 -13.78 3.35
N GLY A 335 11.16 -12.95 4.37
CA GLY A 335 11.69 -11.58 4.43
C GLY A 335 13.21 -11.53 4.36
N GLU A 336 13.90 -12.42 5.09
CA GLU A 336 15.36 -12.56 5.04
C GLU A 336 15.86 -12.97 3.65
N ALA A 337 15.15 -13.88 2.98
CA ALA A 337 15.50 -14.29 1.63
C ALA A 337 15.32 -13.14 0.63
N ILE A 338 14.23 -12.37 0.75
CA ILE A 338 13.98 -11.19 -0.08
C ILE A 338 15.04 -10.10 0.18
N SER A 339 15.39 -9.87 1.45
CA SER A 339 16.46 -8.96 1.83
C SER A 339 17.80 -9.36 1.20
N ALA A 340 18.16 -10.65 1.29
CA ALA A 340 19.37 -11.17 0.67
C ALA A 340 19.37 -11.00 -0.86
N SER A 341 18.24 -11.29 -1.52
CA SER A 341 18.09 -11.08 -2.96
C SER A 341 18.21 -9.59 -3.33
N THR A 342 17.62 -8.70 -2.54
CA THR A 342 17.69 -7.25 -2.74
C THR A 342 19.12 -6.73 -2.59
N LYS A 343 19.87 -7.19 -1.59
CA LYS A 343 21.30 -6.87 -1.42
C LYS A 343 22.15 -7.35 -2.60
N ASN A 344 21.70 -8.39 -3.30
CA ASN A 344 22.33 -8.91 -4.51
C ASN A 344 21.82 -8.27 -5.81
N GLY A 345 21.10 -7.16 -5.71
CA GLY A 345 20.67 -6.33 -6.85
C GLY A 345 19.28 -6.63 -7.40
N ALA A 346 18.50 -7.50 -6.78
CA ALA A 346 17.10 -7.68 -7.16
C ALA A 346 16.25 -6.47 -6.71
N PHE A 347 15.21 -6.16 -7.46
CA PHE A 347 14.19 -5.21 -7.04
C PHE A 347 13.09 -5.92 -6.25
N SER A 348 12.76 -5.42 -5.07
CA SER A 348 11.71 -5.96 -4.21
C SER A 348 10.67 -4.91 -3.85
N LEU A 349 9.40 -5.20 -4.14
CA LEU A 349 8.24 -4.41 -3.77
C LEU A 349 7.44 -5.15 -2.71
N VAL A 350 7.27 -4.55 -1.54
CA VAL A 350 6.41 -5.06 -0.47
C VAL A 350 5.14 -4.22 -0.40
N GLY A 351 3.99 -4.86 -0.37
CA GLY A 351 2.74 -4.14 -0.25
C GLY A 351 1.57 -4.98 0.25
N GLY A 352 0.50 -4.29 0.64
CA GLY A 352 -0.61 -4.86 1.41
C GLY A 352 -0.39 -4.71 2.92
N GLY A 353 -1.50 -4.53 3.65
CA GLY A 353 -1.47 -4.19 5.08
C GLY A 353 -0.62 -5.15 5.91
N ASP A 354 -0.87 -6.45 5.76
CA ASP A 354 -0.22 -7.48 6.57
C ASP A 354 1.27 -7.64 6.23
N SER A 355 1.65 -7.56 4.94
CA SER A 355 3.08 -7.63 4.56
C SER A 355 3.86 -6.43 5.08
N VAL A 356 3.28 -5.22 4.99
CA VAL A 356 3.90 -4.00 5.51
C VAL A 356 3.99 -4.07 7.04
N ALA A 357 2.97 -4.60 7.72
CA ALA A 357 3.01 -4.83 9.16
C ALA A 357 4.11 -5.82 9.55
N ALA A 358 4.23 -6.95 8.84
CA ALA A 358 5.28 -7.95 9.08
C ALA A 358 6.68 -7.37 8.88
N VAL A 359 6.92 -6.66 7.78
CA VAL A 359 8.21 -6.02 7.47
C VAL A 359 8.60 -5.00 8.56
N LYS A 360 7.64 -4.22 9.07
CA LYS A 360 7.85 -3.31 10.19
C LYS A 360 8.13 -4.04 11.50
N GLN A 361 7.33 -5.06 11.83
CA GLN A 361 7.48 -5.85 13.06
C GLN A 361 8.86 -6.51 13.15
N PHE A 362 9.39 -6.96 12.01
CA PHE A 362 10.69 -7.64 11.94
C PHE A 362 11.85 -6.70 11.55
N ASN A 363 11.63 -5.38 11.50
CA ASN A 363 12.62 -4.34 11.16
C ASN A 363 13.32 -4.54 9.81
N MET A 364 12.56 -4.96 8.79
CA MET A 364 13.08 -5.25 7.45
C MET A 364 12.76 -4.14 6.42
N GLU A 365 12.17 -3.00 6.82
CA GLU A 365 11.73 -1.95 5.89
C GLU A 365 12.87 -1.38 5.04
N ASN A 366 14.07 -1.28 5.63
CA ASN A 366 15.25 -0.75 4.95
C ASN A 366 16.05 -1.83 4.20
N GLU A 367 15.58 -3.07 4.20
CA GLU A 367 16.24 -4.21 3.56
C GLU A 367 15.58 -4.62 2.24
N VAL A 368 14.49 -3.97 1.87
CA VAL A 368 13.77 -4.15 0.62
C VAL A 368 13.86 -2.88 -0.22
N SER A 369 13.63 -2.99 -1.54
CA SER A 369 13.77 -1.83 -2.43
C SER A 369 12.66 -0.80 -2.23
N TYR A 370 11.43 -1.25 -1.99
CA TYR A 370 10.29 -0.36 -1.79
C TYR A 370 9.20 -0.99 -0.93
N VAL A 371 8.71 -0.23 0.07
CA VAL A 371 7.54 -0.58 0.88
C VAL A 371 6.40 0.35 0.50
N SER A 372 5.37 -0.19 -0.14
CA SER A 372 4.23 0.60 -0.60
C SER A 372 3.40 1.16 0.55
N THR A 373 3.03 2.41 0.44
CA THR A 373 2.07 3.08 1.34
C THR A 373 0.63 2.94 0.86
N GLY A 374 0.43 2.34 -0.32
CA GLY A 374 -0.81 2.38 -1.08
C GLY A 374 -1.96 1.54 -0.55
N GLY A 375 -1.69 0.48 0.20
CA GLY A 375 -2.75 -0.42 0.69
C GLY A 375 -3.69 -0.87 -0.44
N GLY A 376 -4.96 -0.45 -0.37
CA GLY A 376 -5.97 -0.78 -1.38
C GLY A 376 -5.66 -0.25 -2.80
N ALA A 377 -5.03 0.92 -2.91
CA ALA A 377 -4.65 1.47 -4.21
C ALA A 377 -3.61 0.59 -4.93
N MET A 378 -2.64 0.06 -4.18
CA MET A 378 -1.68 -0.90 -4.73
C MET A 378 -2.38 -2.17 -5.21
N LEU A 379 -3.28 -2.74 -4.40
CA LEU A 379 -4.01 -3.96 -4.79
C LEU A 379 -4.80 -3.75 -6.07
N GLU A 380 -5.53 -2.64 -6.19
CA GLU A 380 -6.28 -2.31 -7.41
C GLU A 380 -5.36 -2.09 -8.63
N SER A 381 -4.15 -1.55 -8.42
CA SER A 381 -3.15 -1.47 -9.50
C SER A 381 -2.67 -2.85 -9.94
N LEU A 382 -2.44 -3.78 -9.00
CA LEU A 382 -2.06 -5.17 -9.30
C LEU A 382 -3.21 -5.94 -9.99
N GLU A 383 -4.46 -5.54 -9.75
CA GLU A 383 -5.64 -6.04 -10.49
C GLU A 383 -5.74 -5.48 -11.92
N GLY A 384 -4.81 -4.62 -12.34
CA GLY A 384 -4.80 -4.01 -13.68
C GLY A 384 -5.75 -2.81 -13.83
N LYS A 385 -6.32 -2.30 -12.73
CA LYS A 385 -7.24 -1.15 -12.77
C LYS A 385 -6.48 0.15 -12.95
N THR A 386 -7.00 1.01 -13.82
CA THR A 386 -6.52 2.39 -13.92
C THR A 386 -7.05 3.20 -12.75
N LEU A 387 -6.16 3.68 -11.89
CA LEU A 387 -6.54 4.46 -10.72
C LEU A 387 -7.01 5.87 -11.12
N PRO A 388 -8.21 6.31 -10.69
CA PRO A 388 -8.78 7.62 -11.10
C PRO A 388 -7.89 8.81 -10.76
N GLY A 389 -7.21 8.79 -9.59
CA GLY A 389 -6.30 9.86 -9.19
C GLY A 389 -5.04 9.96 -10.06
N ILE A 390 -4.60 8.85 -10.65
CA ILE A 390 -3.48 8.81 -11.61
C ILE A 390 -3.97 9.29 -12.98
N ALA A 391 -5.07 8.72 -13.47
CA ALA A 391 -5.67 9.11 -14.76
C ALA A 391 -5.95 10.62 -14.84
N ALA A 392 -6.43 11.21 -13.74
CA ALA A 392 -6.74 12.64 -13.68
C ALA A 392 -5.52 13.57 -13.88
N ILE A 393 -4.32 13.14 -13.49
CA ILE A 393 -3.09 13.90 -13.74
C ILE A 393 -2.58 13.69 -15.18
N MET A 394 -2.75 12.47 -15.72
CA MET A 394 -2.27 12.13 -17.07
C MET A 394 -3.13 12.75 -18.18
N ALA A 395 -4.42 12.93 -17.94
CA ALA A 395 -5.33 13.64 -18.84
C ALA A 395 -4.97 15.14 -18.93
#